data_c746ea9baf145ff5802343a93e4a2534
#
_entry.id   c746ea9baf145ff5802343a93e4a2534
#
_cell.length_a   1.000
_cell.length_b   1.000
_cell.length_c   1.000
_cell.angle_alpha   90.00
_cell.angle_beta   90.00
_cell.angle_gamma   90.00
#
_symmetry.space_group_name_H-M   'P 1'
#
loop_
_entity.id
_entity.type
_entity.pdbx_description
1 polymer ?
#
loop_
_entity_poly.entity_id
_entity_poly.type
_entity_poly.pdbx_seq_one_letter_code
_entity_poly.pdbx_strand_id
1 'polypeptide(L)'
;MRRYLVFVTAGIGLLMYSIDSTAVAVAFHDLIRDLHTNVLWAGWTMSIFFVGVTTMMPLAGKLSDTFGRKGVFLASLVLFVGSSLACGLAPNIYILVACRFFQGVGGASFLPTASGIVSDHFPENRQSAIGLFTSIFPIGGIIGPNVGAWIVSRFSWRYIFYINLPIGLVLIALVLGLLKGSETLSRRRIDFSGSFLLSGSILLLMFGLNVIVNDAGRVPFLLFAMLLLSGVFFAILFLRHEKNEVDPILDLALLRSRPFLAANLLNMMLGAGFFGLLSFVPLYAVSVHGLSTLMSGIVLTPRSLGVIFTSIITSFALKRSGYRRPLVLGLTSVSLATILLIPGLPIWRIMGGPSGATETLAFLVLILGMGIGITNPAANNACIELMPKRVATIVGLRGMFRSVGGVVSICLITSILHLSASAAQGFTITFLFYGLLLACGIPLAFLVPSGRLVDGASGPDEV
;
A
#
# COMPACT_ATOMS: atom_id res chain seq x y z
N MET A 1 -22.88 21.05 12.50
CA MET A 1 -22.57 21.26 11.08
C MET A 1 -21.06 21.32 10.82
N ARG A 2 -20.27 22.14 11.49
CA ARG A 2 -18.81 22.29 11.28
C ARG A 2 -18.04 20.97 11.40
N ARG A 3 -18.32 20.11 12.40
CA ARG A 3 -17.63 18.81 12.60
C ARG A 3 -17.77 17.86 11.38
N TYR A 4 -18.93 17.85 10.73
CA TYR A 4 -19.14 17.04 9.52
C TYR A 4 -18.39 17.58 8.30
N LEU A 5 -18.28 18.91 8.17
CA LEU A 5 -17.47 19.53 7.12
C LEU A 5 -15.99 19.19 7.29
N VAL A 6 -15.48 19.19 8.53
CA VAL A 6 -14.11 18.74 8.84
C VAL A 6 -13.90 17.28 8.46
N PHE A 7 -14.88 16.41 8.79
CA PHE A 7 -14.85 15.00 8.42
C PHE A 7 -14.77 14.81 6.89
N VAL A 8 -15.62 15.50 6.15
CA VAL A 8 -15.66 15.44 4.69
C VAL A 8 -14.36 15.97 4.09
N THR A 9 -13.84 17.11 4.60
CA THR A 9 -12.56 17.68 4.14
C THR A 9 -11.40 16.69 4.33
N ALA A 10 -11.28 16.10 5.51
CA ALA A 10 -10.29 15.07 5.81
C ALA A 10 -10.49 13.82 4.91
N GLY A 11 -11.74 13.40 4.71
CA GLY A 11 -12.12 12.26 3.87
C GLY A 11 -11.78 12.45 2.40
N ILE A 12 -12.00 13.65 1.83
CA ILE A 12 -11.60 13.95 0.44
C ILE A 12 -10.08 13.90 0.29
N GLY A 13 -9.30 14.38 1.28
CA GLY A 13 -7.84 14.25 1.26
C GLY A 13 -7.38 12.79 1.23
N LEU A 14 -7.98 11.94 2.07
CA LEU A 14 -7.68 10.51 2.08
C LEU A 14 -8.12 9.81 0.78
N LEU A 15 -9.27 10.20 0.23
CA LEU A 15 -9.77 9.69 -1.05
C LEU A 15 -8.83 10.06 -2.21
N MET A 16 -8.40 11.34 -2.28
CA MET A 16 -7.44 11.84 -3.26
C MET A 16 -6.13 11.05 -3.23
N TYR A 17 -5.56 10.84 -2.03
CA TYR A 17 -4.36 10.01 -1.84
C TYR A 17 -4.57 8.56 -2.31
N SER A 18 -5.70 7.96 -1.97
CA SER A 18 -6.00 6.58 -2.35
C SER A 18 -6.21 6.40 -3.84
N ILE A 19 -6.88 7.36 -4.50
CA ILE A 19 -7.04 7.37 -5.98
C ILE A 19 -5.66 7.49 -6.64
N ASP A 20 -4.83 8.46 -6.23
CA ASP A 20 -3.51 8.69 -6.82
C ASP A 20 -2.61 7.44 -6.68
N SER A 21 -2.61 6.81 -5.49
CA SER A 21 -1.78 5.62 -5.23
C SER A 21 -2.11 4.42 -6.10
N THR A 22 -3.29 4.36 -6.71
CA THR A 22 -3.77 3.22 -7.50
C THR A 22 -3.96 3.56 -8.98
N ALA A 23 -4.23 4.83 -9.33
CA ALA A 23 -4.47 5.25 -10.71
C ALA A 23 -3.22 5.13 -11.60
N VAL A 24 -2.02 5.32 -11.05
CA VAL A 24 -0.77 5.28 -11.82
C VAL A 24 -0.49 3.89 -12.42
N ALA A 25 -1.01 2.84 -11.80
CA ALA A 25 -0.82 1.46 -12.28
C ALA A 25 -1.36 1.24 -13.71
N VAL A 26 -2.46 1.90 -14.08
CA VAL A 26 -3.05 1.79 -15.43
C VAL A 26 -2.29 2.58 -16.49
N ALA A 27 -1.46 3.52 -16.07
CA ALA A 27 -0.65 4.36 -16.95
C ALA A 27 0.71 3.73 -17.34
N PHE A 28 1.08 2.57 -16.82
CA PHE A 28 2.41 1.96 -17.03
C PHE A 28 2.77 1.81 -18.51
N HIS A 29 1.85 1.31 -19.31
CA HIS A 29 2.07 1.13 -20.75
C HIS A 29 2.36 2.47 -21.45
N ASP A 30 1.57 3.49 -21.14
CA ASP A 30 1.71 4.83 -21.72
C ASP A 30 2.96 5.55 -21.21
N LEU A 31 3.33 5.37 -19.93
CA LEU A 31 4.59 5.89 -19.36
C LEU A 31 5.82 5.31 -20.07
N ILE A 32 5.82 3.99 -20.32
CA ILE A 32 6.93 3.32 -21.01
C ILE A 32 7.08 3.87 -22.43
N ARG A 33 5.96 4.02 -23.13
CA ARG A 33 5.94 4.53 -24.51
C ARG A 33 6.34 6.02 -24.59
N ASP A 34 5.68 6.87 -23.81
CA ASP A 34 5.79 8.33 -23.94
C ASP A 34 7.09 8.89 -23.36
N LEU A 35 7.66 8.25 -22.34
CA LEU A 35 8.94 8.65 -21.73
C LEU A 35 10.13 7.82 -22.25
N HIS A 36 9.90 6.99 -23.30
CA HIS A 36 10.92 6.15 -23.93
C HIS A 36 11.74 5.36 -22.90
N THR A 37 11.05 4.71 -21.99
CA THR A 37 11.65 4.00 -20.83
C THR A 37 11.30 2.51 -20.84
N ASN A 38 11.64 1.79 -19.79
CA ASN A 38 11.35 0.37 -19.61
C ASN A 38 10.44 0.12 -18.40
N VAL A 39 10.00 -1.12 -18.24
CA VAL A 39 9.11 -1.54 -17.14
C VAL A 39 9.73 -1.34 -15.76
N LEU A 40 11.07 -1.39 -15.64
CA LEU A 40 11.75 -1.16 -14.37
C LEU A 40 11.56 0.27 -13.89
N TRP A 41 11.85 1.25 -14.75
CA TRP A 41 11.67 2.66 -14.41
C TRP A 41 10.20 3.05 -14.23
N ALA A 42 9.29 2.45 -15.02
CA ALA A 42 7.85 2.62 -14.78
C ALA A 42 7.47 2.10 -13.38
N GLY A 43 7.97 0.93 -12.98
CA GLY A 43 7.77 0.38 -11.63
C GLY A 43 8.34 1.27 -10.52
N TRP A 44 9.46 1.96 -10.77
CA TRP A 44 10.02 2.91 -9.82
C TRP A 44 9.06 4.05 -9.45
N THR A 45 8.18 4.48 -10.38
CA THR A 45 7.20 5.53 -10.10
C THR A 45 6.24 5.13 -8.96
N MET A 46 5.94 3.85 -8.80
CA MET A 46 5.13 3.35 -7.69
C MET A 46 5.98 3.00 -6.48
N SER A 47 7.08 2.29 -6.67
CA SER A 47 7.93 1.85 -5.56
C SER A 47 8.44 3.02 -4.73
N ILE A 48 8.97 4.07 -5.38
CA ILE A 48 9.52 5.24 -4.70
C ILE A 48 8.44 6.04 -3.95
N PHE A 49 7.23 6.09 -4.49
CA PHE A 49 6.08 6.67 -3.79
C PHE A 49 5.81 5.93 -2.48
N PHE A 50 5.75 4.60 -2.50
CA PHE A 50 5.56 3.79 -1.29
C PHE A 50 6.77 3.85 -0.35
N VAL A 51 7.99 4.06 -0.84
CA VAL A 51 9.15 4.35 0.03
C VAL A 51 8.93 5.66 0.77
N GLY A 52 8.53 6.74 0.07
CA GLY A 52 8.17 8.00 0.70
C GLY A 52 7.08 7.83 1.76
N VAL A 53 6.04 7.05 1.45
CA VAL A 53 4.97 6.71 2.41
C VAL A 53 5.52 5.96 3.62
N THR A 54 6.33 4.94 3.42
CA THR A 54 6.88 4.09 4.50
C THR A 54 7.75 4.90 5.45
N THR A 55 8.56 5.81 4.90
CA THR A 55 9.42 6.71 5.66
C THR A 55 8.64 7.67 6.54
N MET A 56 7.65 8.32 5.95
CA MET A 56 6.95 9.43 6.60
C MET A 56 5.79 8.97 7.49
N MET A 57 5.19 7.82 7.24
CA MET A 57 3.98 7.35 7.94
C MET A 57 4.16 7.25 9.47
N PRO A 58 5.26 6.66 10.01
CA PRO A 58 5.48 6.62 11.45
C PRO A 58 5.74 8.01 12.06
N LEU A 59 6.41 8.89 11.29
CA LEU A 59 6.71 10.26 11.72
C LEU A 59 5.47 11.15 11.72
N ALA A 60 4.57 10.98 10.77
CA ALA A 60 3.44 11.87 10.56
C ALA A 60 2.54 11.98 11.80
N GLY A 61 2.34 10.89 12.52
CA GLY A 61 1.62 10.90 13.80
C GLY A 61 2.33 11.75 14.86
N LYS A 62 3.63 11.52 15.06
CA LYS A 62 4.45 12.27 16.03
C LYS A 62 4.56 13.76 15.68
N LEU A 63 4.77 14.07 14.38
CA LEU A 63 4.78 15.44 13.89
C LEU A 63 3.45 16.15 14.15
N SER A 64 2.36 15.46 13.89
CA SER A 64 0.99 15.94 14.09
C SER A 64 0.70 16.28 15.55
N ASP A 65 1.16 15.45 16.49
CA ASP A 65 1.01 15.67 17.93
C ASP A 65 1.93 16.77 18.44
N THR A 66 3.12 16.96 17.83
CA THR A 66 4.13 17.94 18.26
C THR A 66 3.90 19.33 17.67
N PHE A 67 3.64 19.44 16.37
CA PHE A 67 3.49 20.71 15.64
C PHE A 67 2.04 21.13 15.41
N GLY A 68 1.09 20.32 15.89
CA GLY A 68 -0.34 20.56 15.70
C GLY A 68 -0.89 19.98 14.39
N ARG A 69 -2.06 19.37 14.49
CA ARG A 69 -2.68 18.60 13.41
C ARG A 69 -2.98 19.42 12.16
N LYS A 70 -3.47 20.67 12.35
CA LYS A 70 -3.75 21.58 11.21
C LYS A 70 -2.50 21.89 10.42
N GLY A 71 -1.40 22.26 11.08
CA GLY A 71 -0.14 22.65 10.44
C GLY A 71 0.46 21.49 9.63
N VAL A 72 0.52 20.30 10.22
CA VAL A 72 1.07 19.11 9.55
C VAL A 72 0.18 18.66 8.40
N PHE A 73 -1.15 18.66 8.55
CA PHE A 73 -2.06 18.29 7.48
C PHE A 73 -1.99 19.28 6.30
N LEU A 74 -1.90 20.58 6.57
CA LEU A 74 -1.74 21.63 5.56
C LEU A 74 -0.40 21.49 4.80
N ALA A 75 0.71 21.33 5.52
CA ALA A 75 2.03 21.12 4.93
C ALA A 75 2.05 19.88 4.03
N SER A 76 1.40 18.79 4.47
CA SER A 76 1.26 17.55 3.70
C SER A 76 0.44 17.74 2.43
N LEU A 77 -0.67 18.49 2.49
CA LEU A 77 -1.48 18.84 1.31
C LEU A 77 -0.66 19.67 0.30
N VAL A 78 0.04 20.70 0.79
CA VAL A 78 0.86 21.57 -0.08
C VAL A 78 1.97 20.74 -0.75
N LEU A 79 2.66 19.89 0.01
CA LEU A 79 3.71 19.02 -0.53
C LEU A 79 3.13 18.02 -1.56
N PHE A 80 1.99 17.38 -1.25
CA PHE A 80 1.36 16.42 -2.15
C PHE A 80 0.91 17.08 -3.45
N VAL A 81 0.22 18.21 -3.37
CA VAL A 81 -0.29 18.93 -4.55
C VAL A 81 0.85 19.52 -5.38
N GLY A 82 1.85 20.13 -4.74
CA GLY A 82 3.02 20.67 -5.42
C GLY A 82 3.83 19.58 -6.14
N SER A 83 4.06 18.46 -5.47
CA SER A 83 4.72 17.28 -6.07
C SER A 83 3.87 16.68 -7.19
N SER A 84 2.55 16.69 -7.07
CA SER A 84 1.63 16.22 -8.12
C SER A 84 1.74 17.07 -9.38
N LEU A 85 1.78 18.42 -9.22
CA LEU A 85 2.04 19.32 -10.34
C LEU A 85 3.38 19.00 -11.01
N ALA A 86 4.44 18.83 -10.21
CA ALA A 86 5.77 18.51 -10.72
C ALA A 86 5.80 17.13 -11.44
N CYS A 87 5.05 16.13 -10.96
CA CYS A 87 4.88 14.85 -11.65
C CYS A 87 4.24 15.02 -13.02
N GLY A 88 3.17 15.81 -13.13
CA GLY A 88 2.49 16.07 -14.40
C GLY A 88 3.35 16.84 -15.41
N LEU A 89 4.25 17.69 -14.93
CA LEU A 89 5.19 18.47 -15.74
C LEU A 89 6.49 17.72 -16.05
N ALA A 90 6.70 16.51 -15.52
CA ALA A 90 7.96 15.79 -15.66
C ALA A 90 8.31 15.51 -17.13
N PRO A 91 9.49 15.98 -17.60
CA PRO A 91 9.94 15.80 -18.98
C PRO A 91 10.53 14.39 -19.23
N ASN A 92 10.95 13.69 -18.18
CA ASN A 92 11.54 12.37 -18.25
C ASN A 92 11.19 11.54 -17.00
N ILE A 93 11.47 10.25 -17.08
CA ILE A 93 11.13 9.30 -16.02
C ILE A 93 11.87 9.58 -14.70
N TYR A 94 13.11 10.08 -14.75
CA TYR A 94 13.93 10.31 -13.55
C TYR A 94 13.36 11.42 -12.68
N ILE A 95 12.92 12.53 -13.32
CA ILE A 95 12.25 13.65 -12.63
C ILE A 95 10.89 13.17 -12.08
N LEU A 96 10.13 12.40 -12.88
CA LEU A 96 8.88 11.82 -12.41
C LEU A 96 9.08 10.98 -11.14
N VAL A 97 10.06 10.08 -11.15
CA VAL A 97 10.41 9.23 -10.00
C VAL A 97 10.78 10.10 -8.78
N ALA A 98 11.64 11.11 -8.95
CA ALA A 98 11.99 12.01 -7.85
C ALA A 98 10.78 12.74 -7.25
N CYS A 99 9.90 13.28 -8.11
CA CYS A 99 8.68 13.97 -7.66
C CYS A 99 7.70 13.01 -6.95
N ARG A 100 7.61 11.76 -7.38
CA ARG A 100 6.80 10.71 -6.75
C ARG A 100 7.24 10.40 -5.32
N PHE A 101 8.54 10.48 -5.01
CA PHE A 101 9.03 10.36 -3.63
C PHE A 101 8.41 11.43 -2.73
N PHE A 102 8.52 12.71 -3.12
CA PHE A 102 7.98 13.82 -2.34
C PHE A 102 6.45 13.77 -2.25
N GLN A 103 5.78 13.30 -3.30
CA GLN A 103 4.34 13.08 -3.28
C GLN A 103 3.96 11.98 -2.28
N GLY A 104 4.73 10.88 -2.21
CA GLY A 104 4.57 9.83 -1.21
C GLY A 104 4.75 10.34 0.22
N VAL A 105 5.78 11.17 0.46
CA VAL A 105 6.02 11.83 1.75
C VAL A 105 4.83 12.69 2.17
N GLY A 106 4.30 13.51 1.26
CA GLY A 106 3.09 14.32 1.51
C GLY A 106 1.86 13.45 1.81
N GLY A 107 1.60 12.45 0.96
CA GLY A 107 0.43 11.56 1.09
C GLY A 107 0.42 10.71 2.35
N ALA A 108 1.58 10.30 2.85
CA ALA A 108 1.73 9.46 4.03
C ALA A 108 1.10 10.03 5.30
N SER A 109 1.04 11.36 5.40
CA SER A 109 0.50 12.04 6.58
C SER A 109 -1.03 12.10 6.60
N PHE A 110 -1.71 11.87 5.46
CA PHE A 110 -3.16 12.05 5.39
C PHE A 110 -3.90 11.10 6.32
N LEU A 111 -3.54 9.83 6.34
CA LEU A 111 -4.24 8.86 7.20
C LEU A 111 -4.03 9.12 8.69
N PRO A 112 -2.81 9.21 9.25
CA PRO A 112 -2.60 9.38 10.68
C PRO A 112 -3.07 10.76 11.18
N THR A 113 -2.69 11.84 10.48
CA THR A 113 -3.04 13.20 10.89
C THR A 113 -4.54 13.46 10.80
N ALA A 114 -5.19 13.04 9.69
CA ALA A 114 -6.62 13.20 9.53
C ALA A 114 -7.43 12.31 10.48
N SER A 115 -6.96 11.09 10.81
CA SER A 115 -7.58 10.27 11.88
C SER A 115 -7.56 11.00 13.22
N GLY A 116 -6.47 11.70 13.53
CA GLY A 116 -6.36 12.56 14.70
C GLY A 116 -7.37 13.71 14.66
N ILE A 117 -7.46 14.44 13.52
CA ILE A 117 -8.44 15.54 13.35
C ILE A 117 -9.88 15.03 13.53
N VAL A 118 -10.22 13.89 12.94
CA VAL A 118 -11.55 13.27 13.08
C VAL A 118 -11.81 12.90 14.54
N SER A 119 -10.83 12.28 15.20
CA SER A 119 -10.90 11.92 16.61
C SER A 119 -11.24 13.08 17.52
N ASP A 120 -10.62 14.27 17.30
CA ASP A 120 -10.86 15.47 18.13
C ASP A 120 -12.26 16.06 17.93
N HIS A 121 -12.81 15.94 16.73
CA HIS A 121 -14.10 16.52 16.39
C HIS A 121 -15.29 15.59 16.72
N PHE A 122 -15.03 14.31 17.04
CA PHE A 122 -16.04 13.30 17.38
C PHE A 122 -15.70 12.56 18.70
N PRO A 123 -15.51 13.27 19.83
CA PRO A 123 -15.08 12.64 21.09
C PRO A 123 -16.09 11.59 21.60
N GLU A 124 -17.38 11.82 21.42
CA GLU A 124 -18.46 10.93 21.88
C GLU A 124 -18.52 9.60 21.10
N ASN A 125 -18.20 9.63 19.79
CA ASN A 125 -18.29 8.49 18.88
C ASN A 125 -16.96 8.25 18.13
N ARG A 126 -15.83 8.45 18.83
CA ARG A 126 -14.46 8.43 18.27
C ARG A 126 -14.19 7.18 17.44
N GLN A 127 -14.50 6.02 17.97
CA GLN A 127 -14.19 4.73 17.34
C GLN A 127 -14.97 4.53 16.03
N SER A 128 -16.26 4.86 16.03
CA SER A 128 -17.11 4.78 14.85
C SER A 128 -16.70 5.80 13.78
N ALA A 129 -16.36 7.03 14.19
CA ALA A 129 -15.91 8.07 13.27
C ALA A 129 -14.58 7.71 12.58
N ILE A 130 -13.60 7.19 13.33
CA ILE A 130 -12.33 6.71 12.77
C ILE A 130 -12.56 5.50 11.85
N GLY A 131 -13.44 4.56 12.24
CA GLY A 131 -13.80 3.40 11.43
C GLY A 131 -14.38 3.81 10.08
N LEU A 132 -15.35 4.74 10.09
CA LEU A 132 -15.98 5.27 8.88
C LEU A 132 -14.96 6.06 8.03
N PHE A 133 -14.10 6.86 8.65
CA PHE A 133 -13.05 7.61 7.96
C PHE A 133 -12.06 6.67 7.24
N THR A 134 -11.58 5.64 7.91
CA THR A 134 -10.62 4.69 7.32
C THR A 134 -11.22 3.84 6.20
N SER A 135 -12.56 3.67 6.16
CA SER A 135 -13.25 2.97 5.07
C SER A 135 -13.22 3.73 3.74
N ILE A 136 -12.88 5.02 3.75
CA ILE A 136 -12.73 5.84 2.53
C ILE A 136 -11.54 5.36 1.69
N PHE A 137 -10.46 4.89 2.33
CA PHE A 137 -9.25 4.45 1.61
C PHE A 137 -9.51 3.29 0.62
N PRO A 138 -10.19 2.19 0.99
CA PRO A 138 -10.60 1.16 0.03
C PRO A 138 -11.47 1.68 -1.11
N ILE A 139 -12.35 2.65 -0.84
CA ILE A 139 -13.21 3.25 -1.88
C ILE A 139 -12.35 3.94 -2.95
N GLY A 140 -11.34 4.71 -2.54
CA GLY A 140 -10.38 5.30 -3.48
C GLY A 140 -9.60 4.26 -4.29
N GLY A 141 -9.26 3.14 -3.67
CA GLY A 141 -8.63 2.00 -4.35
C GLY A 141 -9.49 1.34 -5.44
N ILE A 142 -10.82 1.50 -5.36
CA ILE A 142 -11.76 1.08 -6.40
C ILE A 142 -11.85 2.11 -7.52
N ILE A 143 -12.02 3.37 -7.13
CA ILE A 143 -12.24 4.49 -8.06
C ILE A 143 -10.97 4.75 -8.86
N GLY A 144 -9.79 4.65 -8.23
CA GLY A 144 -8.51 5.04 -8.81
C GLY A 144 -8.21 4.41 -10.17
N PRO A 145 -8.18 3.08 -10.31
CA PRO A 145 -7.91 2.44 -11.60
C PRO A 145 -8.92 2.79 -12.68
N ASN A 146 -10.21 2.95 -12.35
CA ASN A 146 -11.25 3.29 -13.31
C ASN A 146 -11.12 4.75 -13.79
N VAL A 147 -10.97 5.69 -12.85
CA VAL A 147 -10.74 7.11 -13.16
C VAL A 147 -9.42 7.28 -13.90
N GLY A 148 -8.35 6.61 -13.44
CA GLY A 148 -7.04 6.62 -14.10
C GLY A 148 -7.12 6.12 -15.54
N ALA A 149 -7.77 4.97 -15.77
CA ALA A 149 -7.93 4.40 -17.09
C ALA A 149 -8.76 5.32 -18.02
N TRP A 150 -9.84 5.92 -17.49
CA TRP A 150 -10.64 6.88 -18.25
C TRP A 150 -9.83 8.12 -18.62
N ILE A 151 -9.06 8.67 -17.68
CA ILE A 151 -8.20 9.84 -17.92
C ILE A 151 -7.15 9.51 -18.99
N VAL A 152 -6.42 8.40 -18.85
CA VAL A 152 -5.35 8.01 -19.78
C VAL A 152 -5.90 7.76 -21.17
N SER A 153 -7.07 7.11 -21.27
CA SER A 153 -7.70 6.80 -22.56
C SER A 153 -8.21 8.04 -23.32
N ARG A 154 -8.53 9.15 -22.65
CA ARG A 154 -9.11 10.36 -23.26
C ARG A 154 -8.13 11.52 -23.38
N PHE A 155 -7.14 11.56 -22.51
CA PHE A 155 -6.19 12.68 -22.40
C PHE A 155 -4.75 12.15 -22.44
N SER A 156 -4.07 12.17 -21.32
CA SER A 156 -2.70 11.68 -21.12
C SER A 156 -2.53 11.21 -19.69
N TRP A 157 -1.56 10.34 -19.44
CA TRP A 157 -1.18 9.90 -18.09
C TRP A 157 -0.84 11.10 -17.17
N ARG A 158 -0.38 12.24 -17.70
CA ARG A 158 -0.09 13.45 -16.93
C ARG A 158 -1.29 13.98 -16.18
N TYR A 159 -2.49 13.81 -16.71
CA TYR A 159 -3.73 14.28 -16.09
C TYR A 159 -4.13 13.49 -14.85
N ILE A 160 -3.58 12.29 -14.64
CA ILE A 160 -3.71 11.57 -13.35
C ILE A 160 -3.16 12.44 -12.22
N PHE A 161 -2.09 13.17 -12.48
CA PHE A 161 -1.47 14.06 -11.50
C PHE A 161 -2.16 15.42 -11.44
N TYR A 162 -2.56 15.96 -12.58
CA TYR A 162 -3.21 17.29 -12.62
C TYR A 162 -4.58 17.31 -11.93
N ILE A 163 -5.32 16.19 -11.87
CA ILE A 163 -6.61 16.12 -11.18
C ILE A 163 -6.48 16.42 -9.68
N ASN A 164 -5.31 16.16 -9.09
CA ASN A 164 -5.04 16.44 -7.69
C ASN A 164 -4.93 17.96 -7.39
N LEU A 165 -4.65 18.79 -8.40
CA LEU A 165 -4.47 20.24 -8.21
C LEU A 165 -5.78 20.92 -7.79
N PRO A 166 -6.87 20.89 -8.59
CA PRO A 166 -8.12 21.55 -8.21
C PRO A 166 -8.67 21.00 -6.89
N ILE A 167 -8.61 19.68 -6.68
CA ILE A 167 -9.09 19.06 -5.44
C ILE A 167 -8.25 19.54 -4.25
N GLY A 168 -6.92 19.51 -4.39
CA GLY A 168 -6.00 19.91 -3.33
C GLY A 168 -6.07 21.40 -2.99
N LEU A 169 -6.23 22.28 -3.97
CA LEU A 169 -6.41 23.74 -3.74
C LEU A 169 -7.70 24.00 -2.95
N VAL A 170 -8.80 23.36 -3.31
CA VAL A 170 -10.06 23.44 -2.55
C VAL A 170 -9.86 22.92 -1.13
N LEU A 171 -9.16 21.78 -0.95
CA LEU A 171 -8.87 21.23 0.38
C LEU A 171 -8.01 22.18 1.22
N ILE A 172 -6.97 22.79 0.64
CA ILE A 172 -6.12 23.78 1.33
C ILE A 172 -6.97 24.94 1.83
N ALA A 173 -7.85 25.50 0.99
CA ALA A 173 -8.76 26.58 1.37
C ALA A 173 -9.71 26.16 2.50
N LEU A 174 -10.31 24.95 2.42
CA LEU A 174 -11.16 24.41 3.44
C LEU A 174 -10.44 24.18 4.78
N VAL A 175 -9.21 23.64 4.75
CA VAL A 175 -8.39 23.44 5.95
C VAL A 175 -8.04 24.78 6.63
N LEU A 176 -7.69 25.78 5.84
CA LEU A 176 -7.38 27.12 6.35
C LEU A 176 -8.60 27.76 7.05
N GLY A 177 -9.80 27.61 6.47
CA GLY A 177 -11.02 28.22 6.98
C GLY A 177 -11.72 27.41 8.08
N LEU A 178 -11.70 26.07 7.99
CA LEU A 178 -12.47 25.22 8.90
C LEU A 178 -11.70 24.74 10.12
N LEU A 179 -10.41 24.42 9.98
CA LEU A 179 -9.62 23.92 11.10
C LEU A 179 -9.07 25.07 11.92
N LYS A 180 -9.36 25.05 13.20
CA LYS A 180 -8.68 25.94 14.19
C LYS A 180 -7.27 25.39 14.42
N GLY A 181 -6.31 26.27 14.70
CA GLY A 181 -5.00 25.84 15.19
C GLY A 181 -5.21 24.98 16.44
N SER A 182 -4.70 23.76 16.43
CA SER A 182 -4.67 22.95 17.64
C SER A 182 -3.42 23.30 18.45
N GLU A 183 -3.55 23.38 19.76
CA GLU A 183 -2.41 23.48 20.64
C GLU A 183 -1.52 22.23 20.48
N THR A 184 -0.23 22.42 20.65
CA THR A 184 0.75 21.32 20.65
C THR A 184 0.41 20.35 21.78
N LEU A 185 0.06 19.12 21.45
CA LEU A 185 -0.45 18.14 22.41
C LEU A 185 0.66 17.47 23.24
N SER A 186 1.89 17.41 22.72
CA SER A 186 3.01 16.79 23.44
C SER A 186 4.36 17.17 22.82
N ARG A 187 5.39 17.35 23.67
CA ARG A 187 6.79 17.49 23.24
C ARG A 187 7.45 16.11 23.11
N ARG A 188 6.93 15.25 22.21
CA ARG A 188 7.59 13.97 21.90
C ARG A 188 8.82 14.21 21.04
N ARG A 189 9.88 13.48 21.32
CA ARG A 189 11.08 13.49 20.45
C ARG A 189 10.77 12.77 19.14
N ILE A 190 11.14 13.41 18.03
CA ILE A 190 10.95 12.86 16.69
C ILE A 190 12.27 12.19 16.30
N ASP A 191 12.19 10.89 16.03
CA ASP A 191 13.36 10.13 15.60
C ASP A 191 13.59 10.27 14.08
N PHE A 192 14.18 11.40 13.69
CA PHE A 192 14.59 11.63 12.31
C PHE A 192 15.73 10.69 11.89
N SER A 193 16.62 10.33 12.82
CA SER A 193 17.76 9.45 12.55
C SER A 193 17.31 8.04 12.20
N GLY A 194 16.41 7.45 13.00
CA GLY A 194 15.83 6.14 12.71
C GLY A 194 15.06 6.14 11.40
N SER A 195 14.30 7.18 11.11
CA SER A 195 13.57 7.28 9.83
C SER A 195 14.52 7.41 8.63
N PHE A 196 15.60 8.15 8.76
CA PHE A 196 16.63 8.24 7.71
C PHE A 196 17.31 6.90 7.47
N LEU A 197 17.68 6.18 8.53
CA LEU A 197 18.32 4.87 8.45
C LEU A 197 17.39 3.82 7.82
N LEU A 198 16.11 3.81 8.23
CA LEU A 198 15.11 2.91 7.65
C LEU A 198 14.91 3.17 6.17
N SER A 199 14.73 4.44 5.79
CA SER A 199 14.51 4.84 4.39
C SER A 199 15.72 4.56 3.53
N GLY A 200 16.90 4.91 4.03
CA GLY A 200 18.17 4.63 3.36
C GLY A 200 18.38 3.14 3.12
N SER A 201 18.07 2.32 4.13
CA SER A 201 18.10 0.86 3.98
C SER A 201 17.20 0.36 2.86
N ILE A 202 15.92 0.76 2.88
CA ILE A 202 14.94 0.33 1.87
C ILE A 202 15.37 0.80 0.48
N LEU A 203 15.79 2.05 0.34
CA LEU A 203 16.25 2.61 -0.95
C LEU A 203 17.47 1.87 -1.48
N LEU A 204 18.50 1.66 -0.65
CA LEU A 204 19.73 0.98 -1.07
C LEU A 204 19.48 -0.47 -1.47
N LEU A 205 18.64 -1.20 -0.73
CA LEU A 205 18.24 -2.56 -1.09
C LEU A 205 17.45 -2.57 -2.40
N MET A 206 16.53 -1.63 -2.60
CA MET A 206 15.80 -1.48 -3.86
C MET A 206 16.74 -1.21 -5.04
N PHE A 207 17.64 -0.23 -4.88
CA PHE A 207 18.62 0.10 -5.92
C PHE A 207 19.50 -1.10 -6.25
N GLY A 208 20.01 -1.80 -5.23
CA GLY A 208 20.81 -3.01 -5.43
C GLY A 208 20.07 -4.07 -6.25
N LEU A 209 18.82 -4.38 -5.90
CA LEU A 209 18.01 -5.35 -6.65
C LEU A 209 17.76 -4.92 -8.10
N ASN A 210 17.55 -3.62 -8.36
CA ASN A 210 17.29 -3.14 -9.71
C ASN A 210 18.54 -3.02 -10.58
N VAL A 211 19.69 -2.69 -9.99
CA VAL A 211 20.96 -2.54 -10.74
C VAL A 211 21.39 -3.85 -11.40
N ILE A 212 21.22 -5.00 -10.71
CA ILE A 212 21.59 -6.31 -11.29
C ILE A 212 20.74 -6.67 -12.51
N VAL A 213 19.52 -6.13 -12.58
CA VAL A 213 18.55 -6.46 -13.62
C VAL A 213 18.69 -5.56 -14.86
N ASN A 214 19.05 -4.28 -14.67
CA ASN A 214 19.14 -3.32 -15.79
C ASN A 214 20.32 -3.59 -16.75
N ASP A 215 21.43 -4.13 -16.22
CA ASP A 215 22.66 -4.29 -16.97
C ASP A 215 23.27 -5.69 -16.77
N ALA A 216 22.49 -6.73 -17.00
CA ALA A 216 22.97 -8.10 -16.91
C ALA A 216 24.23 -8.32 -17.78
N GLY A 217 25.39 -8.06 -17.22
CA GLY A 217 26.70 -8.20 -17.86
C GLY A 217 27.59 -6.95 -17.93
N ARG A 218 27.09 -5.75 -17.63
CA ARG A 218 27.87 -4.49 -17.67
C ARG A 218 28.11 -3.87 -16.31
N VAL A 219 27.23 -4.12 -15.32
CA VAL A 219 27.44 -3.59 -13.98
C VAL A 219 28.42 -4.49 -13.22
N PRO A 220 29.50 -3.95 -12.65
CA PRO A 220 30.38 -4.73 -11.81
C PRO A 220 29.59 -5.37 -10.68
N PHE A 221 29.71 -6.68 -10.51
CA PHE A 221 29.17 -7.41 -9.33
C PHE A 221 29.49 -6.69 -8.02
N LEU A 222 30.61 -5.97 -7.99
CA LEU A 222 31.03 -5.13 -6.88
C LEU A 222 30.01 -4.03 -6.53
N LEU A 223 29.43 -3.33 -7.52
CA LEU A 223 28.44 -2.27 -7.27
C LEU A 223 27.15 -2.84 -6.68
N PHE A 224 26.67 -3.96 -7.23
CA PHE A 224 25.52 -4.69 -6.67
C PHE A 224 25.77 -5.10 -5.22
N ALA A 225 26.92 -5.74 -4.95
CA ALA A 225 27.30 -6.17 -3.61
C ALA A 225 27.42 -4.97 -2.66
N MET A 226 28.04 -3.87 -3.10
CA MET A 226 28.15 -2.63 -2.31
C MET A 226 26.78 -2.05 -1.94
N LEU A 227 25.82 -2.00 -2.87
CA LEU A 227 24.48 -1.48 -2.62
C LEU A 227 23.73 -2.37 -1.63
N LEU A 228 23.77 -3.68 -1.80
CA LEU A 228 23.13 -4.61 -0.87
C LEU A 228 23.77 -4.56 0.52
N LEU A 229 25.11 -4.59 0.59
CA LEU A 229 25.83 -4.52 1.86
C LEU A 229 25.58 -3.19 2.57
N SER A 230 25.54 -2.07 1.86
CA SER A 230 25.21 -0.77 2.44
C SER A 230 23.74 -0.73 2.91
N GLY A 231 22.81 -1.30 2.15
CA GLY A 231 21.41 -1.43 2.58
C GLY A 231 21.25 -2.26 3.86
N VAL A 232 21.94 -3.40 3.93
CA VAL A 232 21.99 -4.23 5.15
C VAL A 232 22.68 -3.50 6.29
N PHE A 233 23.76 -2.79 6.03
CA PHE A 233 24.47 -1.98 7.02
C PHE A 233 23.56 -0.90 7.62
N PHE A 234 22.80 -0.16 6.78
CA PHE A 234 21.82 0.81 7.25
C PHE A 234 20.70 0.14 8.06
N ALA A 235 20.25 -1.06 7.68
CA ALA A 235 19.29 -1.83 8.46
C ALA A 235 19.84 -2.19 9.86
N ILE A 236 21.10 -2.63 9.92
CA ILE A 236 21.77 -2.94 11.19
C ILE A 236 21.91 -1.69 12.05
N LEU A 237 22.31 -0.56 11.44
CA LEU A 237 22.40 0.72 12.16
C LEU A 237 21.03 1.17 12.67
N PHE A 238 19.98 1.02 11.87
CA PHE A 238 18.60 1.28 12.28
C PHE A 238 18.23 0.44 13.50
N LEU A 239 18.43 -0.86 13.46
CA LEU A 239 18.11 -1.75 14.58
C LEU A 239 18.94 -1.45 15.84
N ARG A 240 20.20 -1.03 15.70
CA ARG A 240 21.04 -0.59 16.82
C ARG A 240 20.56 0.73 17.41
N HIS A 241 20.17 1.67 16.54
CA HIS A 241 19.62 2.96 16.96
C HIS A 241 18.31 2.78 17.73
N GLU A 242 17.37 2.01 17.18
CA GLU A 242 16.08 1.70 17.81
C GLU A 242 16.19 1.03 19.19
N LYS A 243 17.26 0.23 19.40
CA LYS A 243 17.50 -0.41 20.70
C LYS A 243 17.75 0.60 21.83
N ASN A 244 18.31 1.75 21.49
CA ASN A 244 18.75 2.76 22.47
C ASN A 244 17.80 3.97 22.49
N GLU A 245 16.80 4.03 21.58
CA GLU A 245 15.89 5.16 21.48
C GLU A 245 14.78 5.06 22.55
N VAL A 246 14.46 6.18 23.17
CA VAL A 246 13.44 6.27 24.23
C VAL A 246 12.04 6.07 23.68
N ASP A 247 11.80 6.54 22.45
CA ASP A 247 10.49 6.43 21.76
C ASP A 247 10.70 5.87 20.34
N PRO A 248 11.05 4.57 20.22
CA PRO A 248 11.45 3.96 18.97
C PRO A 248 10.32 3.94 17.93
N ILE A 249 10.69 3.93 16.64
CA ILE A 249 9.76 3.70 15.53
C ILE A 249 9.27 2.24 15.58
N LEU A 250 10.20 1.33 15.86
CA LEU A 250 9.97 -0.10 15.95
C LEU A 250 10.47 -0.66 17.27
N ASP A 251 9.57 -1.01 18.16
CA ASP A 251 9.93 -1.67 19.40
C ASP A 251 10.47 -3.08 19.12
N LEU A 252 11.77 -3.28 19.29
CA LEU A 252 12.46 -4.53 18.98
C LEU A 252 12.02 -5.69 19.89
N ALA A 253 11.47 -5.42 21.07
CA ALA A 253 10.94 -6.45 21.96
C ALA A 253 9.74 -7.15 21.30
N LEU A 254 8.94 -6.40 20.50
CA LEU A 254 7.80 -6.95 19.77
C LEU A 254 8.23 -7.93 18.68
N LEU A 255 9.36 -7.68 18.01
CA LEU A 255 9.87 -8.57 16.97
C LEU A 255 10.29 -9.95 17.50
N ARG A 256 10.53 -10.09 18.80
CA ARG A 256 10.82 -11.39 19.44
C ARG A 256 9.55 -12.22 19.66
N SER A 257 8.38 -11.59 19.65
CA SER A 257 7.10 -12.28 19.79
C SER A 257 6.74 -13.00 18.48
N ARG A 258 6.68 -14.35 18.51
CA ARG A 258 6.30 -15.15 17.34
C ARG A 258 4.94 -14.75 16.75
N PRO A 259 3.87 -14.52 17.54
CA PRO A 259 2.59 -14.08 17.00
C PRO A 259 2.66 -12.72 16.32
N PHE A 260 3.42 -11.77 16.91
CA PHE A 260 3.59 -10.44 16.32
C PHE A 260 4.35 -10.51 14.99
N LEU A 261 5.44 -11.26 14.95
CA LEU A 261 6.22 -11.45 13.72
C LEU A 261 5.38 -12.11 12.63
N ALA A 262 4.66 -13.19 12.96
CA ALA A 262 3.78 -13.88 12.02
C ALA A 262 2.69 -12.96 11.46
N ALA A 263 2.02 -12.17 12.30
CA ALA A 263 0.99 -11.24 11.89
C ALA A 263 1.54 -10.13 10.96
N ASN A 264 2.75 -9.61 11.22
CA ASN A 264 3.36 -8.59 10.39
C ASN A 264 3.96 -9.16 9.09
N LEU A 265 4.51 -10.37 9.11
CA LEU A 265 4.90 -11.08 7.88
C LEU A 265 3.69 -11.34 6.98
N LEU A 266 2.55 -11.74 7.53
CA LEU A 266 1.30 -11.85 6.77
C LEU A 266 0.88 -10.51 6.17
N ASN A 267 0.99 -9.40 6.93
CA ASN A 267 0.71 -8.07 6.40
C ASN A 267 1.69 -7.66 5.29
N MET A 268 2.95 -8.04 5.40
CA MET A 268 3.95 -7.82 4.34
C MET A 268 3.59 -8.61 3.07
N MET A 269 3.18 -9.87 3.20
CA MET A 269 2.72 -10.69 2.07
C MET A 269 1.43 -10.14 1.44
N LEU A 270 0.49 -9.66 2.24
CA LEU A 270 -0.71 -8.97 1.76
C LEU A 270 -0.36 -7.66 1.04
N GLY A 271 0.64 -6.93 1.53
CA GLY A 271 1.18 -5.76 0.86
C GLY A 271 1.79 -6.09 -0.50
N ALA A 272 2.55 -7.16 -0.58
CA ALA A 272 3.11 -7.68 -1.82
C ALA A 272 2.03 -8.02 -2.84
N GLY A 273 0.95 -8.68 -2.42
CA GLY A 273 -0.21 -8.95 -3.28
C GLY A 273 -0.98 -7.70 -3.67
N PHE A 274 -1.30 -6.83 -2.70
CA PHE A 274 -2.20 -5.70 -2.91
C PHE A 274 -1.53 -4.50 -3.61
N PHE A 275 -0.36 -4.07 -3.15
CA PHE A 275 0.36 -2.93 -3.73
C PHE A 275 1.33 -3.35 -4.83
N GLY A 276 1.86 -4.57 -4.77
CA GLY A 276 2.75 -5.11 -5.77
C GLY A 276 1.97 -5.75 -6.93
N LEU A 277 1.59 -7.00 -6.76
CA LEU A 277 1.03 -7.83 -7.84
C LEU A 277 -0.15 -7.17 -8.57
N LEU A 278 -1.13 -6.64 -7.82
CA LEU A 278 -2.33 -6.04 -8.40
C LEU A 278 -2.07 -4.77 -9.21
N SER A 279 -0.97 -4.07 -8.94
CA SER A 279 -0.57 -2.91 -9.74
C SER A 279 -0.12 -3.28 -11.16
N PHE A 280 0.25 -4.53 -11.38
CA PHE A 280 0.67 -5.01 -12.70
C PHE A 280 -0.45 -5.73 -13.47
N VAL A 281 -1.62 -5.95 -12.88
CA VAL A 281 -2.77 -6.54 -13.59
C VAL A 281 -3.21 -5.69 -14.80
N PRO A 282 -3.25 -4.34 -14.75
CA PRO A 282 -3.52 -3.54 -15.94
C PRO A 282 -2.48 -3.75 -17.04
N LEU A 283 -1.19 -3.77 -16.69
CA LEU A 283 -0.13 -4.04 -17.66
C LEU A 283 -0.26 -5.45 -18.26
N TYR A 284 -0.60 -6.45 -17.43
CA TYR A 284 -0.89 -7.81 -17.88
C TYR A 284 -2.04 -7.85 -18.89
N ALA A 285 -3.15 -7.17 -18.59
CA ALA A 285 -4.31 -7.09 -19.44
C ALA A 285 -3.99 -6.49 -20.83
N VAL A 286 -3.15 -5.45 -20.84
CA VAL A 286 -2.75 -4.79 -22.10
C VAL A 286 -1.70 -5.61 -22.84
N SER A 287 -0.62 -6.03 -22.17
CA SER A 287 0.56 -6.61 -22.84
C SER A 287 0.40 -8.08 -23.24
N VAL A 288 -0.44 -8.85 -22.54
CA VAL A 288 -0.65 -10.29 -22.80
C VAL A 288 -1.98 -10.56 -23.50
N HIS A 289 -3.03 -9.84 -23.13
CA HIS A 289 -4.37 -10.05 -23.68
C HIS A 289 -4.79 -8.99 -24.71
N GLY A 290 -3.97 -7.96 -24.97
CA GLY A 290 -4.24 -6.93 -25.96
C GLY A 290 -5.43 -6.02 -25.63
N LEU A 291 -5.84 -5.95 -24.34
CA LEU A 291 -6.96 -5.12 -23.93
C LEU A 291 -6.58 -3.63 -24.02
N SER A 292 -7.58 -2.78 -24.27
CA SER A 292 -7.36 -1.34 -24.20
C SER A 292 -7.05 -0.86 -22.78
N THR A 293 -6.39 0.29 -22.64
CA THR A 293 -6.08 0.91 -21.33
C THR A 293 -7.35 1.10 -20.49
N LEU A 294 -8.46 1.49 -21.15
CA LEU A 294 -9.75 1.64 -20.47
C LEU A 294 -10.26 0.31 -19.90
N MET A 295 -10.23 -0.77 -20.72
CA MET A 295 -10.66 -2.09 -20.26
C MET A 295 -9.75 -2.65 -19.18
N SER A 296 -8.45 -2.36 -19.20
CA SER A 296 -7.51 -2.78 -18.16
C SER A 296 -7.84 -2.20 -16.77
N GLY A 297 -8.41 -1.00 -16.72
CA GLY A 297 -8.92 -0.39 -15.48
C GLY A 297 -10.26 -0.99 -15.04
N ILE A 298 -11.20 -1.16 -15.99
CA ILE A 298 -12.54 -1.70 -15.71
C ILE A 298 -12.46 -3.12 -15.15
N VAL A 299 -11.55 -3.95 -15.65
CA VAL A 299 -11.30 -5.32 -15.18
C VAL A 299 -10.94 -5.38 -13.69
N LEU A 300 -10.41 -4.31 -13.10
CA LEU A 300 -10.13 -4.24 -11.66
C LEU A 300 -11.37 -3.94 -10.80
N THR A 301 -12.48 -3.52 -11.38
CA THR A 301 -13.72 -3.20 -10.64
C THR A 301 -14.28 -4.38 -9.87
N PRO A 302 -14.45 -5.59 -10.47
CA PRO A 302 -14.93 -6.77 -9.76
C PRO A 302 -14.11 -7.13 -8.52
N ARG A 303 -12.76 -7.00 -8.59
CA ARG A 303 -11.89 -7.17 -7.42
C ARG A 303 -12.33 -6.32 -6.25
N SER A 304 -12.57 -5.07 -6.53
CA SER A 304 -12.86 -4.09 -5.51
C SER A 304 -14.22 -4.34 -4.86
N LEU A 305 -15.20 -4.73 -5.65
CA LEU A 305 -16.51 -5.19 -5.16
C LEU A 305 -16.34 -6.44 -4.29
N GLY A 306 -15.52 -7.41 -4.72
CA GLY A 306 -15.19 -8.60 -3.95
C GLY A 306 -14.57 -8.25 -2.60
N VAL A 307 -13.59 -7.33 -2.57
CA VAL A 307 -12.94 -6.86 -1.32
C VAL A 307 -13.96 -6.27 -0.36
N ILE A 308 -14.81 -5.35 -0.82
CA ILE A 308 -15.78 -4.68 0.06
C ILE A 308 -16.77 -5.68 0.63
N PHE A 309 -17.43 -6.44 -0.25
CA PHE A 309 -18.50 -7.36 0.15
C PHE A 309 -17.99 -8.40 1.16
N THR A 310 -16.87 -9.06 0.86
CA THR A 310 -16.33 -10.08 1.75
C THR A 310 -15.69 -9.49 3.02
N SER A 311 -15.12 -8.28 2.96
CA SER A 311 -14.57 -7.60 4.13
C SER A 311 -15.66 -7.25 5.15
N ILE A 312 -16.83 -6.81 4.69
CA ILE A 312 -17.98 -6.54 5.56
C ILE A 312 -18.47 -7.85 6.22
N ILE A 313 -18.70 -8.89 5.42
CA ILE A 313 -19.15 -10.20 5.93
C ILE A 313 -18.16 -10.74 6.96
N THR A 314 -16.85 -10.71 6.62
CA THR A 314 -15.82 -11.24 7.51
C THR A 314 -15.73 -10.45 8.80
N SER A 315 -15.86 -9.11 8.77
CA SER A 315 -15.82 -8.28 9.97
C SER A 315 -16.91 -8.67 10.98
N PHE A 316 -18.10 -9.01 10.51
CA PHE A 316 -19.17 -9.55 11.37
C PHE A 316 -18.91 -10.99 11.81
N ALA A 317 -18.36 -11.81 10.93
CA ALA A 317 -18.11 -13.23 11.21
C ALA A 317 -16.92 -13.44 12.18
N LEU A 318 -15.98 -12.50 12.31
CA LEU A 318 -14.78 -12.63 13.16
C LEU A 318 -15.12 -12.95 14.61
N LYS A 319 -16.20 -12.39 15.16
CA LYS A 319 -16.66 -12.67 16.54
C LYS A 319 -16.92 -14.16 16.77
N ARG A 320 -17.39 -14.89 15.75
CA ARG A 320 -17.74 -16.31 15.83
C ARG A 320 -16.63 -17.22 15.31
N SER A 321 -15.95 -16.84 14.21
CA SER A 321 -14.97 -17.69 13.52
C SER A 321 -13.56 -17.57 14.08
N GLY A 322 -13.27 -16.49 14.83
CA GLY A 322 -11.88 -16.11 15.17
C GLY A 322 -11.10 -15.66 13.95
N TYR A 323 -9.78 -15.46 14.10
CA TYR A 323 -8.93 -14.91 13.03
C TYR A 323 -8.34 -15.99 12.11
N ARG A 324 -8.04 -17.18 12.62
CA ARG A 324 -7.33 -18.24 11.86
C ARG A 324 -8.10 -18.72 10.63
N ARG A 325 -9.40 -19.02 10.79
CA ARG A 325 -10.24 -19.53 9.69
C ARG A 325 -10.32 -18.56 8.51
N PRO A 326 -10.67 -17.28 8.71
CA PRO A 326 -10.66 -16.30 7.63
C PRO A 326 -9.26 -16.10 7.00
N LEU A 327 -8.19 -16.12 7.80
CA LEU A 327 -6.82 -16.01 7.26
C LEU A 327 -6.49 -17.17 6.33
N VAL A 328 -6.75 -18.41 6.74
CA VAL A 328 -6.51 -19.59 5.89
C VAL A 328 -7.35 -19.57 4.64
N LEU A 329 -8.67 -19.36 4.76
CA LEU A 329 -9.59 -19.31 3.61
C LEU A 329 -9.23 -18.20 2.63
N GLY A 330 -8.94 -17.00 3.14
CA GLY A 330 -8.58 -15.87 2.30
C GLY A 330 -7.24 -16.05 1.59
N LEU A 331 -6.20 -16.50 2.31
CA LEU A 331 -4.89 -16.77 1.70
C LEU A 331 -4.96 -17.88 0.64
N THR A 332 -5.70 -18.95 0.91
CA THR A 332 -5.91 -20.04 -0.07
C THR A 332 -6.62 -19.49 -1.33
N SER A 333 -7.67 -18.69 -1.14
CA SER A 333 -8.41 -18.07 -2.26
C SER A 333 -7.52 -17.15 -3.10
N VAL A 334 -6.72 -16.27 -2.44
CA VAL A 334 -5.81 -15.35 -3.14
C VAL A 334 -4.70 -16.12 -3.86
N SER A 335 -4.09 -17.13 -3.21
CA SER A 335 -3.06 -17.96 -3.81
C SER A 335 -3.58 -18.69 -5.05
N LEU A 336 -4.72 -19.37 -4.94
CA LEU A 336 -5.34 -20.10 -6.03
C LEU A 336 -5.71 -19.17 -7.19
N ALA A 337 -6.39 -18.05 -6.92
CA ALA A 337 -6.74 -17.06 -7.93
C ALA A 337 -5.51 -16.50 -8.64
N THR A 338 -4.41 -16.26 -7.90
CA THR A 338 -3.14 -15.79 -8.49
C THR A 338 -2.54 -16.83 -9.43
N ILE A 339 -2.54 -18.12 -9.06
CA ILE A 339 -2.05 -19.20 -9.93
C ILE A 339 -2.94 -19.34 -11.18
N LEU A 340 -4.25 -19.22 -11.03
CA LEU A 340 -5.19 -19.29 -12.17
C LEU A 340 -5.05 -18.12 -13.15
N LEU A 341 -4.41 -17.02 -12.76
CA LEU A 341 -4.06 -15.93 -13.69
C LEU A 341 -2.95 -16.29 -14.68
N ILE A 342 -2.23 -17.41 -14.49
CA ILE A 342 -1.19 -17.85 -15.42
C ILE A 342 -1.80 -18.04 -16.81
N PRO A 343 -1.25 -17.37 -17.85
CA PRO A 343 -1.77 -17.48 -19.21
C PRO A 343 -1.61 -18.90 -19.74
N GLY A 344 -2.59 -19.36 -20.52
CA GLY A 344 -2.57 -20.69 -21.15
C GLY A 344 -3.09 -21.85 -20.30
N LEU A 345 -3.48 -21.61 -19.03
CA LEU A 345 -4.16 -22.64 -18.23
C LEU A 345 -5.54 -22.98 -18.82
N PRO A 346 -6.06 -24.21 -18.57
CA PRO A 346 -7.34 -24.66 -19.13
C PRO A 346 -8.52 -23.71 -18.84
N ILE A 347 -8.51 -23.00 -17.71
CA ILE A 347 -9.56 -22.05 -17.35
C ILE A 347 -9.78 -20.96 -18.40
N TRP A 348 -8.69 -20.51 -19.06
CA TRP A 348 -8.76 -19.51 -20.13
C TRP A 348 -9.47 -20.00 -21.38
N ARG A 349 -9.46 -21.34 -21.62
CA ARG A 349 -10.19 -21.98 -22.73
C ARG A 349 -11.64 -22.28 -22.34
N ILE A 350 -11.89 -22.63 -21.07
CA ILE A 350 -13.23 -23.04 -20.58
C ILE A 350 -14.14 -21.83 -20.46
N MET A 351 -13.65 -20.72 -19.89
CA MET A 351 -14.46 -19.54 -19.60
C MET A 351 -14.54 -18.54 -20.76
N GLY A 352 -13.59 -18.58 -21.70
CA GLY A 352 -13.59 -17.63 -22.79
C GLY A 352 -12.84 -18.15 -24.00
N GLY A 353 -13.50 -18.25 -25.11
CA GLY A 353 -12.83 -18.28 -26.40
C GLY A 353 -12.03 -17.00 -26.65
N PRO A 354 -11.56 -16.67 -27.84
CA PRO A 354 -10.72 -15.51 -28.14
C PRO A 354 -11.30 -14.15 -27.67
N SER A 355 -12.63 -14.06 -27.50
CA SER A 355 -13.36 -12.88 -27.00
C SER A 355 -13.57 -12.85 -25.49
N GLY A 356 -13.34 -13.95 -24.76
CA GLY A 356 -13.64 -14.09 -23.33
C GLY A 356 -12.50 -13.76 -22.35
N ALA A 357 -11.36 -13.25 -22.84
CA ALA A 357 -10.23 -12.92 -22.00
C ALA A 357 -10.59 -11.88 -20.93
N THR A 358 -11.41 -10.89 -21.26
CA THR A 358 -11.88 -9.85 -20.33
C THR A 358 -12.74 -10.44 -19.22
N GLU A 359 -13.66 -11.34 -19.54
CA GLU A 359 -14.59 -11.97 -18.58
C GLU A 359 -13.83 -12.90 -17.64
N THR A 360 -12.93 -13.74 -18.20
CA THR A 360 -12.08 -14.63 -17.41
C THR A 360 -11.20 -13.84 -16.44
N LEU A 361 -10.56 -12.78 -16.92
CA LEU A 361 -9.71 -11.92 -16.10
C LEU A 361 -10.54 -11.23 -15.00
N ALA A 362 -11.70 -10.67 -15.33
CA ALA A 362 -12.61 -10.05 -14.39
C ALA A 362 -13.07 -11.03 -13.30
N PHE A 363 -13.39 -12.26 -13.66
CA PHE A 363 -13.79 -13.32 -12.72
C PHE A 363 -12.64 -13.74 -11.80
N LEU A 364 -11.44 -13.97 -12.33
CA LEU A 364 -10.27 -14.34 -11.52
C LEU A 364 -9.88 -13.22 -10.55
N VAL A 365 -9.94 -11.98 -11.02
CA VAL A 365 -9.65 -10.79 -10.22
C VAL A 365 -10.73 -10.55 -9.16
N LEU A 366 -12.00 -10.91 -9.41
CA LEU A 366 -13.06 -10.94 -8.39
C LEU A 366 -12.72 -11.93 -7.27
N ILE A 367 -12.36 -13.19 -7.59
CA ILE A 367 -11.99 -14.20 -6.59
C ILE A 367 -10.79 -13.73 -5.76
N LEU A 368 -9.79 -13.13 -6.40
CA LEU A 368 -8.63 -12.55 -5.74
C LEU A 368 -9.05 -11.43 -4.77
N GLY A 369 -9.97 -10.56 -5.21
CA GLY A 369 -10.56 -9.52 -4.36
C GLY A 369 -11.32 -10.09 -3.17
N MET A 370 -12.12 -11.12 -3.36
CA MET A 370 -12.85 -11.81 -2.29
C MET A 370 -11.88 -12.37 -1.23
N GLY A 371 -10.82 -13.04 -1.66
CA GLY A 371 -9.80 -13.57 -0.76
C GLY A 371 -9.09 -12.47 0.05
N ILE A 372 -8.76 -11.34 -0.57
CA ILE A 372 -8.18 -10.16 0.12
C ILE A 372 -9.17 -9.60 1.13
N GLY A 373 -10.44 -9.47 0.77
CA GLY A 373 -11.49 -8.96 1.65
C GLY A 373 -11.76 -9.86 2.86
N ILE A 374 -11.56 -11.18 2.72
CA ILE A 374 -11.64 -12.13 3.83
C ILE A 374 -10.40 -11.99 4.74
N THR A 375 -9.21 -11.86 4.17
CA THR A 375 -7.96 -11.86 4.93
C THR A 375 -7.71 -10.55 5.69
N ASN A 376 -8.04 -9.41 5.08
CA ASN A 376 -7.69 -8.07 5.58
C ASN A 376 -8.25 -7.78 6.99
N PRO A 377 -9.56 -7.93 7.29
CA PRO A 377 -10.10 -7.68 8.62
C PRO A 377 -9.50 -8.61 9.68
N ALA A 378 -9.27 -9.87 9.32
CA ALA A 378 -8.68 -10.85 10.22
C ALA A 378 -7.23 -10.50 10.58
N ALA A 379 -6.39 -10.18 9.59
CA ALA A 379 -5.01 -9.76 9.81
C ALA A 379 -4.92 -8.45 10.61
N ASN A 380 -5.83 -7.50 10.36
CA ASN A 380 -5.90 -6.24 11.10
C ASN A 380 -6.19 -6.44 12.58
N ASN A 381 -7.29 -7.14 12.87
CA ASN A 381 -7.75 -7.32 14.24
C ASN A 381 -6.79 -8.21 15.03
N ALA A 382 -6.21 -9.23 14.39
CA ALA A 382 -5.18 -10.06 15.01
C ALA A 382 -3.93 -9.26 15.45
N CYS A 383 -3.51 -8.26 14.67
CA CYS A 383 -2.42 -7.37 15.09
C CYS A 383 -2.84 -6.47 16.27
N ILE A 384 -4.06 -5.92 16.24
CA ILE A 384 -4.55 -5.00 17.30
C ILE A 384 -4.68 -5.75 18.63
N GLU A 385 -5.12 -7.01 18.61
CA GLU A 385 -5.25 -7.84 19.83
C GLU A 385 -3.91 -8.10 20.52
N LEU A 386 -2.81 -8.10 19.78
CA LEU A 386 -1.47 -8.27 20.35
C LEU A 386 -1.02 -7.10 21.22
N MET A 387 -1.57 -5.90 21.02
CA MET A 387 -1.27 -4.69 21.80
C MET A 387 -2.49 -3.76 21.93
N PRO A 388 -3.50 -4.14 22.69
CA PRO A 388 -4.75 -3.37 22.77
C PRO A 388 -4.55 -1.97 23.40
N LYS A 389 -3.51 -1.79 24.23
CA LYS A 389 -3.16 -0.50 24.85
C LYS A 389 -2.42 0.46 23.89
N ARG A 390 -1.87 -0.02 22.76
CA ARG A 390 -1.06 0.76 21.79
C ARG A 390 -1.56 0.61 20.33
N VAL A 391 -2.87 0.72 20.13
CA VAL A 391 -3.53 0.51 18.83
C VAL A 391 -2.92 1.36 17.71
N ALA A 392 -2.66 2.64 17.96
CA ALA A 392 -2.08 3.53 16.94
C ALA A 392 -0.69 3.07 16.48
N THR A 393 0.17 2.66 17.43
CA THR A 393 1.51 2.14 17.13
C THR A 393 1.45 0.88 16.27
N ILE A 394 0.59 -0.08 16.63
CA ILE A 394 0.44 -1.33 15.88
C ILE A 394 -0.11 -1.09 14.46
N VAL A 395 -1.09 -0.20 14.33
CA VAL A 395 -1.63 0.15 13.01
C VAL A 395 -0.57 0.79 12.12
N GLY A 396 0.29 1.66 12.69
CA GLY A 396 1.42 2.25 11.99
C GLY A 396 2.46 1.20 11.56
N LEU A 397 2.91 0.35 12.48
CA LEU A 397 3.88 -0.73 12.19
C LEU A 397 3.35 -1.67 11.11
N ARG A 398 2.11 -2.11 11.24
CA ARG A 398 1.46 -2.95 10.23
C ARG A 398 1.44 -2.27 8.85
N GLY A 399 1.09 -0.97 8.80
CA GLY A 399 1.12 -0.19 7.57
C GLY A 399 2.51 -0.15 6.94
N MET A 400 3.54 0.02 7.76
CA MET A 400 4.95 -0.02 7.34
C MET A 400 5.32 -1.38 6.73
N PHE A 401 5.07 -2.51 7.43
CA PHE A 401 5.35 -3.85 6.89
C PHE A 401 4.60 -4.10 5.58
N ARG A 402 3.35 -3.66 5.49
CA ARG A 402 2.54 -3.78 4.27
C ARG A 402 3.14 -2.97 3.12
N SER A 403 3.59 -1.75 3.36
CA SER A 403 4.21 -0.90 2.33
C SER A 403 5.55 -1.46 1.87
N VAL A 404 6.38 -1.96 2.82
CA VAL A 404 7.65 -2.64 2.50
C VAL A 404 7.39 -3.85 1.59
N GLY A 405 6.39 -4.68 1.92
CA GLY A 405 5.99 -5.81 1.08
C GLY A 405 5.61 -5.38 -0.34
N GLY A 406 4.85 -4.29 -0.46
CA GLY A 406 4.48 -3.70 -1.76
C GLY A 406 5.70 -3.25 -2.57
N VAL A 407 6.61 -2.52 -1.94
CA VAL A 407 7.85 -2.03 -2.57
C VAL A 407 8.71 -3.19 -3.08
N VAL A 408 9.01 -4.15 -2.22
CA VAL A 408 9.81 -5.34 -2.59
C VAL A 408 9.14 -6.10 -3.74
N SER A 409 7.82 -6.24 -3.68
CA SER A 409 7.04 -6.92 -4.71
C SER A 409 7.13 -6.20 -6.06
N ILE A 410 6.96 -4.88 -6.10
CA ILE A 410 7.06 -4.11 -7.35
C ILE A 410 8.46 -4.30 -7.96
N CYS A 411 9.52 -4.23 -7.15
CA CYS A 411 10.90 -4.45 -7.62
C CYS A 411 11.08 -5.84 -8.21
N LEU A 412 10.61 -6.89 -7.53
CA LEU A 412 10.73 -8.27 -8.00
C LEU A 412 9.94 -8.48 -9.30
N ILE A 413 8.70 -7.98 -9.39
CA ILE A 413 7.87 -8.13 -10.58
C ILE A 413 8.50 -7.41 -11.78
N THR A 414 8.95 -6.16 -11.60
CA THR A 414 9.60 -5.42 -12.69
C THR A 414 10.87 -6.11 -13.16
N SER A 415 11.64 -6.67 -12.21
CA SER A 415 12.86 -7.45 -12.51
C SER A 415 12.53 -8.71 -13.31
N ILE A 416 11.54 -9.49 -12.89
CA ILE A 416 11.08 -10.69 -13.60
C ILE A 416 10.63 -10.33 -15.01
N LEU A 417 9.79 -9.30 -15.16
CA LEU A 417 9.28 -8.87 -16.46
C LEU A 417 10.39 -8.37 -17.39
N HIS A 418 11.37 -7.67 -16.86
CA HIS A 418 12.50 -7.16 -17.65
C HIS A 418 13.43 -8.26 -18.16
N LEU A 419 13.70 -9.28 -17.33
CA LEU A 419 14.58 -10.41 -17.66
C LEU A 419 13.89 -11.47 -18.54
N SER A 420 12.57 -11.42 -18.67
CA SER A 420 11.81 -12.43 -19.39
C SER A 420 11.82 -12.16 -20.90
N ALA A 421 11.89 -13.23 -21.71
CA ALA A 421 11.89 -13.14 -23.16
C ALA A 421 10.57 -12.60 -23.74
N SER A 422 9.47 -12.75 -23.00
CA SER A 422 8.15 -12.21 -23.37
C SER A 422 7.34 -11.81 -22.15
N ALA A 423 6.37 -10.89 -22.35
CA ALA A 423 5.46 -10.48 -21.27
C ALA A 423 4.69 -11.68 -20.69
N ALA A 424 4.22 -12.59 -21.53
CA ALA A 424 3.49 -13.79 -21.09
C ALA A 424 4.34 -14.68 -20.18
N GLN A 425 5.61 -14.90 -20.54
CA GLN A 425 6.56 -15.67 -19.72
C GLN A 425 6.82 -14.97 -18.38
N GLY A 426 7.06 -13.66 -18.40
CA GLY A 426 7.30 -12.88 -17.19
C GLY A 426 6.11 -12.91 -16.24
N PHE A 427 4.90 -12.77 -16.75
CA PHE A 427 3.70 -12.88 -15.92
C PHE A 427 3.44 -14.30 -15.42
N THR A 428 3.78 -15.34 -16.22
CA THR A 428 3.71 -16.74 -15.76
C THR A 428 4.59 -16.96 -14.52
N ILE A 429 5.86 -16.54 -14.58
CA ILE A 429 6.79 -16.65 -13.45
C ILE A 429 6.28 -15.83 -12.26
N THR A 430 5.81 -14.62 -12.50
CA THR A 430 5.27 -13.72 -11.47
C THR A 430 4.10 -14.36 -10.74
N PHE A 431 3.09 -14.82 -11.46
CA PHE A 431 1.89 -15.40 -10.85
C PHE A 431 2.17 -16.70 -10.11
N LEU A 432 3.06 -17.55 -10.65
CA LEU A 432 3.50 -18.77 -9.98
C LEU A 432 4.24 -18.44 -8.67
N PHE A 433 5.22 -17.54 -8.73
CA PHE A 433 6.00 -17.11 -7.56
C PHE A 433 5.10 -16.54 -6.45
N TYR A 434 4.22 -15.59 -6.80
CA TYR A 434 3.33 -14.96 -5.80
C TYR A 434 2.23 -15.90 -5.31
N GLY A 435 1.72 -16.78 -6.16
CA GLY A 435 0.78 -17.81 -5.74
C GLY A 435 1.39 -18.73 -4.69
N LEU A 436 2.61 -19.21 -4.92
CA LEU A 436 3.35 -20.03 -3.95
C LEU A 436 3.74 -19.24 -2.69
N LEU A 437 4.23 -18.00 -2.83
CA LEU A 437 4.55 -17.14 -1.70
C LEU A 437 3.34 -16.98 -0.77
N LEU A 438 2.16 -16.66 -1.31
CA LEU A 438 0.93 -16.49 -0.54
C LEU A 438 0.47 -17.81 0.11
N ALA A 439 0.66 -18.95 -0.55
CA ALA A 439 0.42 -20.27 0.04
C ALA A 439 1.34 -20.53 1.23
N CYS A 440 2.62 -20.13 1.17
CA CYS A 440 3.56 -20.19 2.29
C CYS A 440 3.14 -19.32 3.48
N GLY A 441 2.23 -18.37 3.29
CA GLY A 441 1.61 -17.60 4.36
C GLY A 441 0.59 -18.39 5.19
N ILE A 442 0.03 -19.47 4.65
CA ILE A 442 -1.00 -20.27 5.35
C ILE A 442 -0.50 -20.84 6.69
N PRO A 443 0.70 -21.46 6.78
CA PRO A 443 1.26 -21.89 8.06
C PRO A 443 1.42 -20.76 9.09
N LEU A 444 1.75 -19.54 8.64
CA LEU A 444 1.89 -18.38 9.54
C LEU A 444 0.56 -18.00 10.21
N ALA A 445 -0.58 -18.27 9.55
CA ALA A 445 -1.89 -18.02 10.13
C ALA A 445 -2.15 -18.82 11.42
N PHE A 446 -1.49 -19.96 11.60
CA PHE A 446 -1.61 -20.77 12.82
C PHE A 446 -0.79 -20.23 13.99
N LEU A 447 0.22 -19.39 13.74
CA LEU A 447 1.01 -18.71 14.76
C LEU A 447 0.32 -17.44 15.29
N VAL A 448 -0.70 -16.94 14.58
CA VAL A 448 -1.49 -15.79 14.99
C VAL A 448 -2.51 -16.20 16.07
N PRO A 449 -2.85 -15.34 17.06
CA PRO A 449 -3.86 -15.62 18.08
C PRO A 449 -5.17 -16.14 17.49
N SER A 450 -5.81 -17.07 18.17
CA SER A 450 -7.06 -17.66 17.66
C SER A 450 -8.27 -16.72 17.72
N GLY A 451 -8.19 -15.66 18.57
CA GLY A 451 -9.18 -14.57 18.61
C GLY A 451 -10.62 -15.01 18.86
N ARG A 452 -10.84 -16.05 19.64
CA ARG A 452 -12.17 -16.29 20.22
C ARG A 452 -12.29 -15.34 21.40
N LEU A 453 -13.11 -14.30 21.28
CA LEU A 453 -13.62 -13.60 22.42
C LEU A 453 -14.43 -14.63 23.23
N VAL A 454 -13.79 -15.24 24.22
CA VAL A 454 -14.51 -15.96 25.27
C VAL A 454 -15.21 -14.88 26.06
N ASP A 455 -16.52 -14.80 25.93
CA ASP A 455 -17.35 -14.03 26.85
C ASP A 455 -17.01 -14.53 28.25
N GLY A 456 -16.43 -13.65 29.07
CA GLY A 456 -16.23 -13.86 30.50
C GLY A 456 -14.95 -14.58 30.90
N ALA A 457 -13.79 -14.01 30.70
CA ALA A 457 -12.62 -14.27 31.53
C ALA A 457 -12.01 -12.93 31.94
N SER A 458 -12.17 -12.61 33.21
CA SER A 458 -11.38 -11.67 34.00
C SER A 458 -9.91 -11.73 33.56
N GLY A 459 -9.30 -10.54 33.37
CA GLY A 459 -7.92 -10.41 32.98
C GLY A 459 -6.96 -11.20 33.90
N PRO A 460 -5.82 -11.64 33.38
CA PRO A 460 -4.69 -11.88 34.20
C PRO A 460 -4.07 -10.52 34.54
N ASP A 461 -4.38 -10.00 35.70
CA ASP A 461 -3.42 -9.30 36.51
C ASP A 461 -2.32 -10.34 36.82
N GLU A 462 -1.05 -9.87 36.85
CA GLU A 462 0.17 -10.60 37.18
C GLU A 462 0.83 -11.41 36.05
N VAL A 463 1.82 -10.86 35.40
CA VAL A 463 3.28 -11.02 35.62
C VAL A 463 4.03 -9.97 34.81
#